data_67d56aee9e5f66a39369b30f8a6220c8
#
_entry.id   67d56aee9e5f66a39369b30f8a6220c8
#
_cell.length_a   1.000
_cell.length_b   1.000
_cell.length_c   1.000
_cell.angle_alpha   90.00
_cell.angle_beta   90.00
_cell.angle_gamma   90.00
#
_symmetry.space_group_name_H-M   'P 1'
#
loop_
_entity.id
_entity.type
_entity.pdbx_description
1 polymer ?
#
loop_
_entity_poly.entity_id
_entity_poly.type
_entity_poly.pdbx_seq_one_letter_code
_entity_poly.pdbx_strand_id
1 'polypeptide(L)'
;IIWKAEDDWKSGQGKLSMKDKLNFSSINVLVVGDLMLDKNVLGYSNRLSPEAPVPVFIPDGQKNFLGGAGNVVRNLFDLGANVKCVGIVGDDNGGDEIIKISNTLNANILKNIVIAQEHQTTIKERIYLGKKQILRIDHEENINSKYDQIILEKCDQLIASSDILILSDYDKGVLSSNVLHSLVQKAKELNIPTIVDPKKTDFSHYSGSNIITPNLYEFKKA
;
A
#
# COMPACT_ATOMS: atom_id res chain seq x y z
N ILE A 1 4.34 -12.43 -2.97
CA ILE A 1 3.60 -13.61 -2.45
C ILE A 1 2.13 -13.28 -2.53
N ILE A 2 1.45 -13.80 -3.56
CA ILE A 2 -0.01 -13.69 -3.69
C ILE A 2 -0.58 -14.71 -2.69
N TRP A 3 -1.13 -14.25 -1.59
CA TRP A 3 -1.92 -15.09 -0.70
C TRP A 3 -3.21 -15.49 -1.42
N LYS A 4 -3.31 -16.77 -1.81
CA LYS A 4 -4.58 -17.43 -2.13
C LYS A 4 -5.31 -17.67 -0.80
N ALA A 5 -6.11 -16.70 -0.39
CA ALA A 5 -6.87 -16.77 0.88
C ALA A 5 -8.38 -16.95 0.60
N GLU A 6 -8.80 -17.92 -0.20
CA GLU A 6 -10.24 -18.17 -0.40
C GLU A 6 -10.72 -19.61 -0.21
N ASP A 7 -9.84 -20.62 -0.06
CA ASP A 7 -10.30 -22.02 -0.04
C ASP A 7 -10.15 -22.79 1.28
N ASP A 8 -9.48 -22.22 2.32
CA ASP A 8 -9.20 -22.97 3.57
C ASP A 8 -10.07 -22.59 4.79
N TRP A 9 -11.13 -21.77 4.61
CA TRP A 9 -12.00 -21.33 5.72
C TRP A 9 -13.11 -22.30 6.12
N LYS A 10 -13.21 -23.49 5.49
CA LYS A 10 -14.34 -24.43 5.70
C LYS A 10 -14.07 -25.64 6.59
N SER A 11 -12.87 -25.80 7.14
CA SER A 11 -12.61 -26.87 8.11
C SER A 11 -12.42 -26.31 9.52
N GLY A 12 -13.52 -25.90 10.14
CA GLY A 12 -13.53 -25.58 11.56
C GLY A 12 -13.29 -26.79 12.43
N GLN A 13 -12.04 -27.02 12.83
CA GLN A 13 -11.70 -27.81 14.03
C GLN A 13 -10.34 -27.39 14.58
N GLY A 14 -10.36 -26.60 15.68
CA GLY A 14 -9.41 -26.77 16.77
C GLY A 14 -7.96 -26.33 16.57
N LYS A 15 -7.60 -25.49 15.59
CA LYS A 15 -6.30 -24.77 15.59
C LYS A 15 -6.54 -23.34 16.02
N LEU A 16 -5.99 -22.94 17.16
CA LEU A 16 -5.86 -21.54 17.57
C LEU A 16 -5.38 -20.75 16.34
N SER A 17 -6.15 -19.74 15.92
CA SER A 17 -5.75 -18.90 14.80
C SER A 17 -4.43 -18.20 15.14
N MET A 18 -3.64 -17.78 14.16
CA MET A 18 -2.44 -16.98 14.45
C MET A 18 -2.78 -15.72 15.27
N LYS A 19 -3.99 -15.19 15.13
CA LYS A 19 -4.54 -14.08 15.92
C LYS A 19 -4.60 -14.39 17.42
N ASP A 20 -4.87 -15.65 17.81
CA ASP A 20 -4.95 -16.03 19.21
C ASP A 20 -3.57 -16.17 19.88
N LYS A 21 -2.49 -16.19 19.08
CA LYS A 21 -1.11 -16.35 19.58
C LYS A 21 -0.30 -15.07 19.60
N LEU A 22 -0.66 -14.08 18.76
CA LEU A 22 0.07 -12.82 18.62
C LEU A 22 -0.89 -11.65 18.88
N ASN A 23 -0.65 -10.91 19.94
CA ASN A 23 -1.41 -9.71 20.26
C ASN A 23 -0.57 -8.47 19.94
N PHE A 24 -0.96 -7.74 18.90
CA PHE A 24 -0.30 -6.51 18.49
C PHE A 24 -1.02 -5.23 18.97
N SER A 25 -2.03 -5.34 19.84
CA SER A 25 -2.88 -4.20 20.23
C SER A 25 -2.14 -3.09 21.00
N SER A 26 -0.98 -3.39 21.57
CA SER A 26 -0.11 -2.41 22.23
C SER A 26 0.96 -1.83 21.30
N ILE A 27 1.08 -2.31 20.06
CA ILE A 27 2.12 -1.89 19.14
C ILE A 27 1.63 -0.73 18.27
N ASN A 28 2.34 0.39 18.30
CA ASN A 28 2.09 1.56 17.47
C ASN A 28 3.00 1.52 16.24
N VAL A 29 2.43 1.45 15.07
CA VAL A 29 3.17 1.36 13.80
C VAL A 29 2.93 2.60 12.98
N LEU A 30 4.01 3.27 12.56
CA LEU A 30 3.97 4.30 11.54
C LEU A 30 4.31 3.67 10.18
N VAL A 31 3.38 3.73 9.25
CA VAL A 31 3.60 3.34 7.85
C VAL A 31 3.76 4.60 7.01
N VAL A 32 4.86 4.70 6.27
CA VAL A 32 5.09 5.78 5.31
C VAL A 32 5.34 5.15 3.95
N GLY A 33 4.65 5.63 2.90
CA GLY A 33 4.89 5.08 1.57
C GLY A 33 3.80 5.40 0.55
N ASP A 34 3.94 4.75 -0.60
CA ASP A 34 3.11 4.99 -1.77
C ASP A 34 1.73 4.35 -1.61
N LEU A 35 0.70 5.20 -1.49
CA LEU A 35 -0.69 4.78 -1.47
C LEU A 35 -1.19 4.57 -2.90
N MET A 36 -1.98 3.53 -3.10
CA MET A 36 -2.61 3.26 -4.39
C MET A 36 -3.95 2.57 -4.23
N LEU A 37 -4.78 2.65 -5.26
CA LEU A 37 -6.05 1.96 -5.35
C LEU A 37 -5.91 0.72 -6.22
N ASP A 38 -6.13 -0.46 -5.67
CA ASP A 38 -6.31 -1.69 -6.43
C ASP A 38 -7.78 -1.83 -6.80
N LYS A 39 -8.10 -1.66 -8.10
CA LYS A 39 -9.46 -1.69 -8.65
C LYS A 39 -9.64 -2.95 -9.49
N ASN A 40 -10.54 -3.83 -9.07
CA ASN A 40 -10.89 -5.03 -9.83
C ASN A 40 -12.25 -4.82 -10.51
N VAL A 41 -12.26 -4.77 -11.83
CA VAL A 41 -13.48 -4.69 -12.64
C VAL A 41 -13.81 -6.10 -13.10
N LEU A 42 -14.98 -6.57 -12.69
CA LEU A 42 -15.51 -7.89 -13.03
C LEU A 42 -16.48 -7.75 -14.21
N GLY A 43 -16.50 -8.75 -15.07
CA GLY A 43 -17.44 -8.73 -16.18
C GLY A 43 -17.38 -10.01 -16.99
N TYR A 44 -18.13 -10.00 -18.09
CA TYR A 44 -18.25 -11.12 -19.02
C TYR A 44 -18.17 -10.65 -20.47
N SER A 45 -18.04 -11.60 -21.39
CA SER A 45 -18.15 -11.35 -22.84
C SER A 45 -18.99 -12.45 -23.46
N ASN A 46 -19.91 -12.05 -24.33
CA ASN A 46 -20.79 -12.95 -25.08
C ASN A 46 -20.63 -12.80 -26.60
N ARG A 47 -19.76 -11.90 -27.07
CA ARG A 47 -19.51 -11.68 -28.49
C ARG A 47 -18.12 -11.12 -28.74
N LEU A 48 -17.63 -11.27 -29.96
CA LEU A 48 -16.45 -10.56 -30.44
C LEU A 48 -16.86 -9.21 -31.02
N SER A 49 -15.91 -8.26 -31.02
CA SER A 49 -16.07 -6.98 -31.70
C SER A 49 -16.11 -7.18 -33.23
N PRO A 50 -16.98 -6.46 -33.96
CA PRO A 50 -16.91 -6.44 -35.41
C PRO A 50 -15.70 -5.66 -35.96
N GLU A 51 -15.06 -4.83 -35.12
CA GLU A 51 -13.96 -3.94 -35.54
C GLU A 51 -12.58 -4.59 -35.38
N ALA A 52 -12.45 -5.59 -34.49
CA ALA A 52 -11.20 -6.30 -34.21
C ALA A 52 -11.49 -7.66 -33.58
N PRO A 53 -10.59 -8.65 -33.67
CA PRO A 53 -10.77 -9.98 -33.08
C PRO A 53 -10.55 -9.98 -31.57
N VAL A 54 -11.28 -9.12 -30.88
CA VAL A 54 -11.24 -8.97 -29.40
C VAL A 54 -12.62 -9.17 -28.80
N PRO A 55 -12.74 -9.71 -27.57
CA PRO A 55 -14.01 -9.84 -26.89
C PRO A 55 -14.57 -8.45 -26.53
N VAL A 56 -15.87 -8.27 -26.64
CA VAL A 56 -16.59 -7.12 -26.11
C VAL A 56 -16.79 -7.37 -24.62
N PHE A 57 -16.08 -6.60 -23.79
CA PHE A 57 -16.20 -6.71 -22.32
C PHE A 57 -17.43 -5.95 -21.82
N ILE A 58 -18.28 -6.64 -21.06
CA ILE A 58 -19.46 -6.07 -20.40
C ILE A 58 -19.20 -6.11 -18.90
N PRO A 59 -18.94 -4.95 -18.25
CA PRO A 59 -18.73 -4.90 -16.81
C PRO A 59 -20.03 -5.22 -16.06
N ASP A 60 -19.94 -6.01 -15.00
CA ASP A 60 -21.06 -6.38 -14.13
C ASP A 60 -20.76 -6.18 -12.63
N GLY A 61 -19.55 -5.74 -12.28
CA GLY A 61 -19.18 -5.43 -10.91
C GLY A 61 -17.82 -4.81 -10.77
N GLN A 62 -17.59 -4.18 -9.60
CA GLN A 62 -16.32 -3.58 -9.25
C GLN A 62 -16.02 -3.83 -7.76
N LYS A 63 -14.75 -4.10 -7.45
CA LYS A 63 -14.23 -4.19 -6.08
C LYS A 63 -12.97 -3.35 -5.97
N ASN A 64 -12.92 -2.52 -4.94
CA ASN A 64 -11.80 -1.63 -4.66
C ASN A 64 -11.10 -2.04 -3.37
N PHE A 65 -9.77 -1.98 -3.35
CA PHE A 65 -8.95 -2.32 -2.22
C PHE A 65 -7.82 -1.30 -2.06
N LEU A 66 -7.32 -1.18 -0.84
CA LEU A 66 -6.08 -0.44 -0.58
C LEU A 66 -4.90 -1.23 -1.13
N GLY A 67 -4.08 -0.61 -1.97
CA GLY A 67 -2.84 -1.14 -2.51
C GLY A 67 -1.61 -0.42 -1.95
N GLY A 68 -0.42 -0.93 -2.25
CA GLY A 68 0.84 -0.35 -1.78
C GLY A 68 0.91 -0.26 -0.26
N ALA A 69 1.33 0.89 0.26
CA ALA A 69 1.36 1.17 1.68
C ALA A 69 -0.01 0.98 2.36
N GLY A 70 -1.11 1.23 1.63
CA GLY A 70 -2.47 1.00 2.11
C GLY A 70 -2.77 -0.47 2.41
N ASN A 71 -2.21 -1.41 1.64
CA ASN A 71 -2.33 -2.83 1.91
C ASN A 71 -1.53 -3.24 3.17
N VAL A 72 -0.36 -2.65 3.40
CA VAL A 72 0.42 -2.84 4.63
C VAL A 72 -0.39 -2.35 5.84
N VAL A 73 -0.97 -1.17 5.75
CA VAL A 73 -1.88 -0.60 6.78
C VAL A 73 -3.03 -1.56 7.08
N ARG A 74 -3.70 -2.08 6.07
CA ARG A 74 -4.82 -3.01 6.22
C ARG A 74 -4.40 -4.27 6.95
N ASN A 75 -3.28 -4.89 6.56
CA ASN A 75 -2.77 -6.10 7.17
C ASN A 75 -2.42 -5.90 8.65
N LEU A 76 -1.75 -4.79 8.98
CA LEU A 76 -1.41 -4.44 10.37
C LEU A 76 -2.65 -4.18 11.21
N PHE A 77 -3.63 -3.48 10.67
CA PHE A 77 -4.92 -3.25 11.33
C PHE A 77 -5.64 -4.58 11.61
N ASP A 78 -5.69 -5.48 10.63
CA ASP A 78 -6.31 -6.80 10.80
C ASP A 78 -5.57 -7.70 11.82
N LEU A 79 -4.26 -7.47 12.03
CA LEU A 79 -3.48 -8.07 13.11
C LEU A 79 -3.73 -7.43 14.48
N GLY A 80 -4.43 -6.31 14.53
CA GLY A 80 -4.80 -5.59 15.76
C GLY A 80 -3.83 -4.49 16.18
N ALA A 81 -2.83 -4.13 15.36
CA ALA A 81 -1.89 -3.05 15.69
C ALA A 81 -2.55 -1.65 15.61
N ASN A 82 -2.00 -0.70 16.35
CA ASN A 82 -2.35 0.72 16.24
C ASN A 82 -1.58 1.33 15.08
N VAL A 83 -2.23 1.57 13.95
CA VAL A 83 -1.56 2.00 12.73
C VAL A 83 -1.84 3.48 12.44
N LYS A 84 -0.78 4.22 12.11
CA LYS A 84 -0.83 5.55 11.51
C LYS A 84 -0.17 5.47 10.13
N CYS A 85 -0.71 6.22 9.16
CA CYS A 85 -0.18 6.21 7.80
C CYS A 85 0.09 7.63 7.33
N VAL A 86 1.27 7.82 6.72
CA VAL A 86 1.62 9.02 5.95
C VAL A 86 1.85 8.59 4.51
N GLY A 87 1.15 9.22 3.61
CA GLY A 87 1.22 8.99 2.17
C GLY A 87 0.53 10.12 1.43
N ILE A 88 0.53 10.05 0.11
CA ILE A 88 -0.07 11.05 -0.76
C ILE A 88 -1.13 10.39 -1.63
N VAL A 89 -2.24 11.09 -1.83
CA VAL A 89 -3.26 10.79 -2.83
C VAL A 89 -3.58 12.07 -3.60
N GLY A 90 -4.11 11.95 -4.81
CA GLY A 90 -4.62 13.08 -5.58
C GLY A 90 -5.94 13.62 -5.01
N ASP A 91 -6.29 14.82 -5.42
CA ASP A 91 -7.64 15.39 -5.26
C ASP A 91 -8.53 14.90 -6.40
N ASP A 92 -8.80 13.56 -6.38
CA ASP A 92 -9.52 12.86 -7.43
C ASP A 92 -10.37 11.69 -6.88
N ASN A 93 -11.17 11.07 -7.75
CA ASN A 93 -12.02 9.94 -7.37
C ASN A 93 -11.24 8.75 -6.77
N GLY A 94 -9.98 8.54 -7.16
CA GLY A 94 -9.11 7.49 -6.64
C GLY A 94 -8.71 7.78 -5.20
N GLY A 95 -8.32 9.03 -4.93
CA GLY A 95 -8.01 9.52 -3.59
C GLY A 95 -9.21 9.44 -2.65
N ASP A 96 -10.37 9.90 -3.11
CA ASP A 96 -11.64 9.81 -2.36
C ASP A 96 -11.97 8.36 -1.98
N GLU A 97 -11.80 7.43 -2.91
CA GLU A 97 -12.08 6.01 -2.65
C GLU A 97 -11.08 5.39 -1.67
N ILE A 98 -9.79 5.74 -1.74
CA ILE A 98 -8.78 5.34 -0.75
C ILE A 98 -9.18 5.86 0.63
N ILE A 99 -9.55 7.13 0.73
CA ILE A 99 -10.01 7.78 1.96
C ILE A 99 -11.24 7.05 2.51
N LYS A 100 -12.24 6.80 1.69
CA LYS A 100 -13.47 6.10 2.06
C LYS A 100 -13.20 4.68 2.59
N ILE A 101 -12.38 3.87 1.89
CA ILE A 101 -12.03 2.52 2.33
C ILE A 101 -11.26 2.58 3.67
N SER A 102 -10.31 3.48 3.80
CA SER A 102 -9.53 3.62 5.03
C SER A 102 -10.39 4.04 6.22
N ASN A 103 -11.40 4.89 6.01
CA ASN A 103 -12.38 5.26 7.06
C ASN A 103 -13.15 4.06 7.61
N THR A 104 -13.35 3.01 6.79
CA THR A 104 -13.98 1.76 7.28
C THR A 104 -13.08 0.98 8.23
N LEU A 105 -11.77 1.21 8.20
CA LEU A 105 -10.82 0.59 9.11
C LEU A 105 -10.76 1.39 10.43
N ASN A 106 -10.29 2.61 10.37
CA ASN A 106 -10.21 3.54 11.50
C ASN A 106 -9.97 4.97 10.99
N ALA A 107 -10.82 5.92 11.34
CA ALA A 107 -10.70 7.32 10.96
C ALA A 107 -9.36 7.98 11.37
N ASN A 108 -8.67 7.46 12.38
CA ASN A 108 -7.37 8.00 12.81
C ASN A 108 -6.23 7.69 11.84
N ILE A 109 -6.34 6.64 11.03
CA ILE A 109 -5.33 6.26 10.02
C ILE A 109 -5.18 7.38 8.97
N LEU A 110 -6.28 8.06 8.64
CA LEU A 110 -6.36 9.03 7.55
C LEU A 110 -5.88 10.43 7.85
N LYS A 111 -5.82 10.81 9.12
CA LYS A 111 -5.53 12.21 9.52
C LYS A 111 -4.20 12.75 8.96
N ASN A 112 -3.34 11.86 8.48
CA ASN A 112 -1.99 12.19 8.05
C ASN A 112 -1.74 11.97 6.56
N ILE A 113 -2.76 11.56 5.80
CA ILE A 113 -2.68 11.48 4.34
C ILE A 113 -2.66 12.91 3.78
N VAL A 114 -1.79 13.14 2.81
CA VAL A 114 -1.67 14.41 2.08
C VAL A 114 -2.53 14.32 0.83
N ILE A 115 -3.44 15.27 0.63
CA ILE A 115 -4.21 15.42 -0.61
C ILE A 115 -3.46 16.41 -1.49
N ALA A 116 -3.02 15.97 -2.66
CA ALA A 116 -2.22 16.75 -3.60
C ALA A 116 -3.06 17.11 -4.83
N GLN A 117 -3.39 18.39 -4.98
CA GLN A 117 -4.27 18.88 -6.06
C GLN A 117 -3.71 18.69 -7.48
N GLU A 118 -2.38 18.65 -7.60
CA GLU A 118 -1.68 18.52 -8.90
C GLU A 118 -1.09 17.12 -9.09
N HIS A 119 -1.65 16.12 -8.45
CA HIS A 119 -1.19 14.74 -8.55
C HIS A 119 -2.36 13.80 -8.83
N GLN A 120 -2.16 12.84 -9.71
CA GLN A 120 -3.13 11.78 -9.97
C GLN A 120 -2.87 10.60 -9.03
N THR A 121 -3.91 10.16 -8.31
CA THR A 121 -3.82 8.97 -7.46
C THR A 121 -3.44 7.74 -8.30
N THR A 122 -2.43 7.00 -7.83
CA THR A 122 -2.04 5.75 -8.49
C THR A 122 -3.17 4.71 -8.39
N ILE A 123 -3.65 4.22 -9.55
CA ILE A 123 -4.68 3.20 -9.65
C ILE A 123 -4.16 2.03 -10.47
N LYS A 124 -4.26 0.82 -9.92
CA LYS A 124 -4.00 -0.45 -10.64
C LYS A 124 -5.33 -1.13 -10.93
N GLU A 125 -5.84 -0.90 -12.15
CA GLU A 125 -7.12 -1.44 -12.57
C GLU A 125 -6.92 -2.80 -13.26
N ARG A 126 -7.55 -3.85 -12.72
CA ARG A 126 -7.48 -5.22 -13.25
C ARG A 126 -8.85 -5.61 -13.79
N ILE A 127 -8.86 -6.01 -15.06
CA ILE A 127 -10.08 -6.43 -15.77
C ILE A 127 -10.15 -7.95 -15.73
N TYR A 128 -11.27 -8.46 -15.20
CA TYR A 128 -11.52 -9.89 -15.06
C TYR A 128 -12.69 -10.34 -15.94
N LEU A 129 -12.42 -11.27 -16.84
CA LEU A 129 -13.44 -11.99 -17.59
C LEU A 129 -13.76 -13.29 -16.83
N GLY A 130 -14.88 -13.30 -16.11
CA GLY A 130 -15.16 -14.33 -15.12
C GLY A 130 -14.09 -14.37 -14.03
N LYS A 131 -13.37 -15.50 -13.92
CA LYS A 131 -12.28 -15.65 -12.92
C LYS A 131 -10.88 -15.33 -13.46
N LYS A 132 -10.74 -15.02 -14.74
CA LYS A 132 -9.45 -14.82 -15.38
C LYS A 132 -9.17 -13.32 -15.55
N GLN A 133 -8.02 -12.86 -15.03
CA GLN A 133 -7.53 -11.53 -15.35
C GLN A 133 -7.07 -11.49 -16.80
N ILE A 134 -7.60 -10.57 -17.60
CA ILE A 134 -7.30 -10.43 -19.03
C ILE A 134 -6.49 -9.18 -19.34
N LEU A 135 -6.56 -8.16 -18.48
CA LEU A 135 -5.88 -6.90 -18.68
C LEU A 135 -5.57 -6.24 -17.35
N ARG A 136 -4.48 -5.47 -17.28
CA ARG A 136 -4.23 -4.50 -16.22
C ARG A 136 -3.94 -3.15 -16.84
N ILE A 137 -4.60 -2.12 -16.31
CA ILE A 137 -4.40 -0.72 -16.68
C ILE A 137 -3.81 -0.03 -15.45
N ASP A 138 -2.63 0.57 -15.61
CA ASP A 138 -1.96 1.30 -14.56
C ASP A 138 -2.08 2.80 -14.86
N HIS A 139 -2.80 3.51 -13.99
CA HIS A 139 -2.85 4.96 -13.96
C HIS A 139 -1.86 5.40 -12.88
N GLU A 140 -0.73 5.96 -13.28
CA GLU A 140 0.33 6.28 -12.34
C GLU A 140 1.12 7.50 -12.78
N GLU A 141 1.45 8.32 -11.80
CA GLU A 141 2.30 9.49 -11.93
C GLU A 141 3.24 9.54 -10.74
N ASN A 142 4.50 9.93 -10.97
CA ASN A 142 5.44 10.06 -9.88
C ASN A 142 5.19 11.36 -9.11
N ILE A 143 5.19 11.26 -7.79
CA ILE A 143 5.04 12.38 -6.87
C ILE A 143 6.27 13.28 -6.96
N ASN A 144 6.03 14.56 -7.04
CA ASN A 144 7.08 15.57 -7.09
C ASN A 144 7.69 15.78 -5.68
N SER A 145 9.00 15.99 -5.63
CA SER A 145 9.75 16.29 -4.38
C SER A 145 9.29 17.55 -3.64
N LYS A 146 8.44 18.40 -4.24
CA LYS A 146 7.81 19.53 -3.54
C LYS A 146 6.98 19.11 -2.32
N TYR A 147 6.58 17.83 -2.27
CA TYR A 147 5.82 17.27 -1.15
C TYR A 147 6.70 16.69 -0.02
N ASP A 148 8.03 16.62 -0.21
CA ASP A 148 8.96 16.05 0.79
C ASP A 148 8.80 16.73 2.15
N GLN A 149 8.74 18.07 2.14
CA GLN A 149 8.65 18.88 3.36
C GLN A 149 7.40 18.52 4.18
N ILE A 150 6.23 18.46 3.54
CA ILE A 150 4.97 18.15 4.25
C ILE A 150 4.92 16.71 4.73
N ILE A 151 5.55 15.76 4.00
CA ILE A 151 5.68 14.37 4.43
C ILE A 151 6.52 14.32 5.71
N LEU A 152 7.70 14.95 5.71
CA LEU A 152 8.59 14.99 6.87
C LEU A 152 7.95 15.62 8.09
N GLU A 153 7.28 16.77 7.92
CA GLU A 153 6.57 17.46 9.01
C GLU A 153 5.48 16.56 9.65
N LYS A 154 4.72 15.82 8.82
CA LYS A 154 3.73 14.86 9.33
C LYS A 154 4.38 13.69 10.05
N CYS A 155 5.48 13.18 9.52
CA CYS A 155 6.22 12.08 10.14
C CYS A 155 6.86 12.48 11.47
N ASP A 156 7.42 13.68 11.59
CA ASP A 156 8.04 14.16 12.83
C ASP A 156 7.08 14.16 14.02
N GLN A 157 5.80 14.46 13.79
CA GLN A 157 4.77 14.45 14.82
C GLN A 157 4.38 13.03 15.27
N LEU A 158 4.64 12.02 14.43
CA LEU A 158 4.15 10.66 14.62
C LEU A 158 5.23 9.68 15.05
N ILE A 159 6.45 9.86 14.53
CA ILE A 159 7.52 8.88 14.69
C ILE A 159 7.88 8.66 16.16
N ALA A 160 7.99 9.72 16.97
CA ALA A 160 8.34 9.63 18.38
C ALA A 160 7.32 8.85 19.25
N SER A 161 6.10 8.69 18.74
CA SER A 161 5.03 7.92 19.41
C SER A 161 4.81 6.55 18.80
N SER A 162 5.75 6.07 17.98
CA SER A 162 5.66 4.79 17.28
C SER A 162 6.73 3.82 17.80
N ASP A 163 6.36 2.55 17.86
CA ASP A 163 7.27 1.46 18.25
C ASP A 163 8.04 0.91 17.04
N ILE A 164 7.49 1.08 15.84
CA ILE A 164 8.07 0.59 14.57
C ILE A 164 7.77 1.60 13.46
N LEU A 165 8.76 1.84 12.60
CA LEU A 165 8.60 2.54 11.33
C LEU A 165 8.63 1.53 10.18
N ILE A 166 7.61 1.57 9.30
CA ILE A 166 7.57 0.78 8.07
C ILE A 166 7.58 1.73 6.88
N LEU A 167 8.54 1.55 5.99
CA LEU A 167 8.69 2.28 4.73
C LEU A 167 8.29 1.37 3.58
N SER A 168 7.17 1.67 2.91
CA SER A 168 6.61 0.86 1.82
C SER A 168 6.85 1.60 0.50
N ASP A 169 7.95 1.23 -0.18
CA ASP A 169 8.43 1.86 -1.41
C ASP A 169 7.89 1.11 -2.64
N TYR A 170 7.16 1.82 -3.49
CA TYR A 170 6.71 1.36 -4.80
C TYR A 170 7.27 2.23 -5.93
N ASP A 171 8.25 3.09 -5.60
CA ASP A 171 8.92 4.01 -6.53
C ASP A 171 7.92 4.97 -7.22
N LYS A 172 6.94 5.47 -6.43
CA LYS A 172 5.97 6.47 -6.89
C LYS A 172 6.25 7.87 -6.33
N GLY A 173 7.28 8.01 -5.50
CA GLY A 173 7.87 9.28 -5.11
C GLY A 173 7.55 9.75 -3.69
N VAL A 174 6.68 9.10 -2.91
CA VAL A 174 6.51 9.42 -1.48
C VAL A 174 7.83 9.25 -0.74
N LEU A 175 8.57 8.17 -1.05
CA LEU A 175 9.85 7.88 -0.45
C LEU A 175 11.00 8.34 -1.37
N SER A 176 11.08 9.66 -1.60
CA SER A 176 12.25 10.27 -2.23
C SER A 176 13.53 9.96 -1.46
N SER A 177 14.70 10.10 -2.09
CA SER A 177 15.98 9.87 -1.38
C SER A 177 16.13 10.76 -0.15
N ASN A 178 15.61 12.00 -0.19
CA ASN A 178 15.63 12.92 0.94
C ASN A 178 14.71 12.43 2.07
N VAL A 179 13.48 12.04 1.76
CA VAL A 179 12.51 11.52 2.73
C VAL A 179 13.01 10.22 3.37
N LEU A 180 13.51 9.27 2.56
CA LEU A 180 14.08 8.01 3.05
C LEU A 180 15.22 8.26 4.05
N HIS A 181 16.22 9.06 3.63
CA HIS A 181 17.39 9.33 4.48
C HIS A 181 16.97 10.01 5.80
N SER A 182 16.11 11.04 5.73
CA SER A 182 15.66 11.77 6.90
C SER A 182 14.89 10.88 7.88
N LEU A 183 13.98 10.03 7.38
CA LEU A 183 13.18 9.15 8.23
C LEU A 183 14.01 8.05 8.88
N VAL A 184 14.93 7.42 8.13
CA VAL A 184 15.83 6.38 8.66
C VAL A 184 16.75 6.98 9.73
N GLN A 185 17.33 8.16 9.47
CA GLN A 185 18.17 8.86 10.43
C GLN A 185 17.41 9.21 11.72
N LYS A 186 16.20 9.76 11.58
CA LYS A 186 15.34 10.11 12.71
C LYS A 186 14.94 8.89 13.54
N ALA A 187 14.55 7.80 12.88
CA ALA A 187 14.21 6.54 13.56
C ALA A 187 15.40 6.00 14.34
N LYS A 188 16.61 6.06 13.75
CA LYS A 188 17.84 5.64 14.42
C LYS A 188 18.15 6.47 15.67
N GLU A 189 18.00 7.81 15.61
CA GLU A 189 18.19 8.70 16.75
C GLU A 189 17.21 8.40 17.90
N LEU A 190 15.98 7.99 17.56
CA LEU A 190 14.95 7.64 18.52
C LEU A 190 14.99 6.14 18.94
N ASN A 191 15.92 5.34 18.39
CA ASN A 191 16.00 3.90 18.59
C ASN A 191 14.72 3.15 18.15
N ILE A 192 14.07 3.62 17.11
CA ILE A 192 12.86 3.01 16.53
C ILE A 192 13.29 2.08 15.39
N PRO A 193 12.98 0.78 15.45
CA PRO A 193 13.32 -0.15 14.37
C PRO A 193 12.57 0.22 13.08
N THR A 194 13.32 0.20 11.96
CA THR A 194 12.84 0.51 10.63
C THR A 194 12.83 -0.72 9.75
N ILE A 195 11.67 -1.00 9.14
CA ILE A 195 11.47 -2.07 8.16
C ILE A 195 11.16 -1.43 6.82
N VAL A 196 11.82 -1.87 5.75
CA VAL A 196 11.60 -1.36 4.40
C VAL A 196 11.15 -2.47 3.47
N ASP A 197 10.03 -2.27 2.79
CA ASP A 197 9.62 -3.04 1.61
C ASP A 197 10.13 -2.30 0.37
N PRO A 198 11.26 -2.75 -0.23
CA PRO A 198 11.98 -1.97 -1.21
C PRO A 198 11.45 -2.18 -2.63
N LYS A 199 11.54 -1.14 -3.47
CA LYS A 199 11.31 -1.23 -4.91
C LYS A 199 12.54 -0.95 -5.74
N LYS A 200 13.42 -0.07 -5.26
CA LYS A 200 14.68 0.25 -5.93
C LYS A 200 15.62 -0.95 -5.87
N THR A 201 16.34 -1.19 -6.95
CA THR A 201 17.31 -2.29 -7.04
C THR A 201 18.64 -1.97 -6.37
N ASP A 202 18.97 -0.69 -6.21
CA ASP A 202 20.10 -0.27 -5.39
C ASP A 202 19.66 -0.13 -3.93
N PHE A 203 19.97 -1.11 -3.12
CA PHE A 203 19.61 -1.13 -1.69
C PHE A 203 20.41 -0.14 -0.84
N SER A 204 21.43 0.53 -1.39
CA SER A 204 22.14 1.60 -0.68
C SER A 204 21.21 2.76 -0.31
N HIS A 205 20.14 2.97 -1.07
CA HIS A 205 19.09 3.95 -0.75
C HIS A 205 18.42 3.72 0.61
N TYR A 206 18.40 2.46 1.08
CA TYR A 206 17.78 2.06 2.35
C TYR A 206 18.79 1.85 3.48
N SER A 207 20.02 2.34 3.27
CA SER A 207 21.11 2.20 4.25
C SER A 207 20.73 2.80 5.61
N GLY A 208 21.02 2.06 6.67
CA GLY A 208 20.67 2.44 8.05
C GLY A 208 19.33 1.87 8.54
N SER A 209 18.49 1.30 7.68
CA SER A 209 17.31 0.54 8.11
C SER A 209 17.70 -0.77 8.79
N ASN A 210 16.86 -1.29 9.69
CA ASN A 210 17.12 -2.53 10.42
C ASN A 210 16.82 -3.78 9.60
N ILE A 211 15.77 -3.73 8.78
CA ILE A 211 15.29 -4.86 7.97
C ILE A 211 14.85 -4.35 6.61
N ILE A 212 15.23 -5.08 5.55
CA ILE A 212 14.67 -4.92 4.21
C ILE A 212 14.02 -6.24 3.76
N THR A 213 12.90 -6.18 3.05
CA THR A 213 12.09 -7.34 2.66
C THR A 213 11.91 -7.46 1.15
N PRO A 214 12.99 -7.50 0.35
CA PRO A 214 12.88 -7.62 -1.10
C PRO A 214 12.29 -8.97 -1.48
N ASN A 215 11.47 -8.99 -2.54
CA ASN A 215 11.10 -10.24 -3.17
C ASN A 215 12.29 -10.84 -3.95
N LEU A 216 12.15 -12.11 -4.38
CA LEU A 216 13.25 -12.82 -5.07
C LEU A 216 13.72 -12.10 -6.35
N TYR A 217 12.80 -11.43 -7.07
CA TYR A 217 13.15 -10.71 -8.28
C TYR A 217 13.91 -9.42 -7.98
N GLU A 218 13.48 -8.65 -7.00
CA GLU A 218 14.16 -7.44 -6.51
C GLU A 218 15.56 -7.79 -5.99
N PHE A 219 15.66 -8.84 -5.15
CA PHE A 219 16.94 -9.31 -4.63
C PHE A 219 17.93 -9.75 -5.73
N LYS A 220 17.44 -10.41 -6.79
CA LYS A 220 18.30 -10.84 -7.90
C LYS A 220 18.75 -9.69 -8.81
N LYS A 221 18.06 -8.56 -8.76
CA LYS A 221 18.41 -7.37 -9.57
C LYS A 221 19.31 -6.39 -8.83
N ALA A 222 19.36 -6.46 -7.51
CA ALA A 222 20.28 -5.71 -6.67
C ALA A 222 21.68 -6.33 -6.69
#